data_3804446dc9c92d76ab3fd04f64bca81f
#
_entry.id   3804446dc9c92d76ab3fd04f64bca81f
#
_cell.length_a   1.000
_cell.length_b   1.000
_cell.length_c   1.000
_cell.angle_alpha   90.00
_cell.angle_beta   90.00
_cell.angle_gamma   90.00
#
_symmetry.space_group_name_H-M   'P 1'
#
loop_
_entity.id
_entity.type
_entity.pdbx_description
1 polymer ?
#
loop_
_entity_poly.entity_id
_entity_poly.type
_entity_poly.pdbx_seq_one_letter_code
_entity_poly.pdbx_strand_id
1 'polypeptide(L)'
;TATFKHAINTACFAISLGIRMNLSDEELQILFTSAILHDVGKISIPTRLLEFPGKLTKEQFEQMKQHVLYSKLIIQDYVPAEVVDAVYRHHEKLNGTGYPNQLTAADLTVVQRLITVADILSALLDSRSYKNEYSREETFKILATMTFDGEIDPCMTEFIITDFDEIIEELAYLQEDFKVNYN
;
A
#
# COMPACT_ATOMS: atom_id res chain seq x y z
N THR A 1 9.85 -5.50 -13.01
CA THR A 1 8.46 -5.24 -13.40
C THR A 1 7.87 -4.11 -12.57
N ALA A 2 6.86 -3.40 -13.08
CA ALA A 2 6.19 -2.29 -12.37
C ALA A 2 5.63 -2.74 -11.01
N THR A 3 5.04 -3.93 -10.93
CA THR A 3 4.51 -4.50 -9.68
C THR A 3 5.58 -4.70 -8.62
N PHE A 4 6.78 -5.15 -9.01
CA PHE A 4 7.89 -5.35 -8.07
C PHE A 4 8.42 -4.01 -7.53
N LYS A 5 8.60 -3.00 -8.39
CA LYS A 5 8.99 -1.66 -7.98
C LYS A 5 7.96 -1.07 -7.00
N HIS A 6 6.68 -1.21 -7.31
CA HIS A 6 5.60 -0.76 -6.44
C HIS A 6 5.65 -1.44 -5.06
N ALA A 7 5.82 -2.76 -4.99
CA ALA A 7 5.92 -3.47 -3.72
C ALA A 7 7.10 -2.98 -2.85
N ILE A 8 8.27 -2.74 -3.47
CA ILE A 8 9.44 -2.18 -2.76
C ILE A 8 9.13 -0.76 -2.27
N ASN A 9 8.58 0.11 -3.12
CA ASN A 9 8.24 1.47 -2.72
C ASN A 9 7.23 1.47 -1.57
N THR A 10 6.20 0.65 -1.66
CA THR A 10 5.20 0.48 -0.59
C THR A 10 5.86 0.04 0.71
N ALA A 11 6.78 -0.93 0.67
CA ALA A 11 7.50 -1.40 1.85
C ALA A 11 8.40 -0.30 2.45
N CYS A 12 9.10 0.47 1.63
CA CYS A 12 9.93 1.59 2.10
C CYS A 12 9.08 2.68 2.77
N PHE A 13 7.97 3.09 2.15
CA PHE A 13 7.05 4.05 2.75
C PHE A 13 6.42 3.52 4.04
N ALA A 14 6.02 2.25 4.06
CA ALA A 14 5.45 1.62 5.24
C ALA A 14 6.42 1.65 6.42
N ILE A 15 7.69 1.26 6.21
CA ILE A 15 8.72 1.29 7.25
C ILE A 15 9.03 2.70 7.71
N SER A 16 9.19 3.65 6.80
CA SER A 16 9.42 5.06 7.13
C SER A 16 8.31 5.62 8.05
N LEU A 17 7.05 5.35 7.71
CA LEU A 17 5.90 5.74 8.53
C LEU A 17 5.81 4.93 9.83
N GLY A 18 6.10 3.63 9.79
CA GLY A 18 6.07 2.76 10.96
C GLY A 18 7.07 3.20 12.04
N ILE A 19 8.27 3.64 11.64
CA ILE A 19 9.27 4.21 12.56
C ILE A 19 8.73 5.49 13.20
N ARG A 20 8.13 6.40 12.44
CA ARG A 20 7.52 7.63 12.94
C ARG A 20 6.34 7.38 13.88
N MET A 21 5.64 6.28 13.68
CA MET A 21 4.57 5.80 14.56
C MET A 21 5.07 5.03 15.79
N ASN A 22 6.40 4.90 15.99
CA ASN A 22 7.05 4.17 17.07
C ASN A 22 6.63 2.69 17.15
N LEU A 23 6.49 2.02 16.02
CA LEU A 23 6.25 0.59 15.98
C LEU A 23 7.44 -0.19 16.56
N SER A 24 7.17 -1.30 17.23
CA SER A 24 8.20 -2.25 17.67
C SER A 24 8.87 -2.94 16.47
N ASP A 25 10.05 -3.52 16.68
CA ASP A 25 10.77 -4.30 15.67
C ASP A 25 9.91 -5.44 15.10
N GLU A 26 9.12 -6.10 15.94
CA GLU A 26 8.20 -7.17 15.53
C GLU A 26 7.09 -6.61 14.60
N GLU A 27 6.47 -5.50 14.98
CA GLU A 27 5.46 -4.84 14.14
C GLU A 27 6.06 -4.34 12.82
N LEU A 28 7.29 -3.82 12.82
CA LEU A 28 8.01 -3.41 11.61
C LEU A 28 8.30 -4.62 10.69
N GLN A 29 8.65 -5.78 11.23
CA GLN A 29 8.83 -7.00 10.44
C GLN A 29 7.51 -7.47 9.79
N ILE A 30 6.41 -7.47 10.55
CA ILE A 30 5.08 -7.77 10.03
C ILE A 30 4.71 -6.78 8.93
N LEU A 31 4.90 -5.49 9.18
CA LEU A 31 4.59 -4.41 8.24
C LEU A 31 5.38 -4.55 6.93
N PHE A 32 6.70 -4.75 7.02
CA PHE A 32 7.57 -4.93 5.84
C PHE A 32 7.16 -6.14 5.01
N THR A 33 7.01 -7.29 5.65
CA THR A 33 6.63 -8.54 4.98
C THR A 33 5.27 -8.40 4.29
N SER A 34 4.32 -7.79 4.98
CA SER A 34 2.98 -7.55 4.43
C SER A 34 3.02 -6.60 3.24
N ALA A 35 3.81 -5.51 3.32
CA ALA A 35 3.94 -4.55 2.24
C ALA A 35 4.59 -5.15 0.98
N ILE A 36 5.58 -6.04 1.14
CA ILE A 36 6.17 -6.77 -0.01
C ILE A 36 5.17 -7.74 -0.65
N LEU A 37 4.31 -8.38 0.15
CA LEU A 37 3.43 -9.46 -0.31
C LEU A 37 1.99 -9.00 -0.64
N HIS A 38 1.61 -7.75 -0.35
CA HIS A 38 0.22 -7.31 -0.42
C HIS A 38 -0.45 -7.62 -1.76
N ASP A 39 0.27 -7.47 -2.83
CA ASP A 39 -0.20 -7.59 -4.22
C ASP A 39 0.17 -8.91 -4.90
N VAL A 40 0.75 -9.89 -4.19
CA VAL A 40 1.19 -11.16 -4.81
C VAL A 40 0.05 -11.90 -5.51
N GLY A 41 -1.18 -11.75 -5.04
CA GLY A 41 -2.38 -12.33 -5.66
C GLY A 41 -2.72 -11.78 -7.04
N LYS A 42 -2.13 -10.66 -7.47
CA LYS A 42 -2.28 -10.14 -8.83
C LYS A 42 -1.78 -11.12 -9.90
N ILE A 43 -0.90 -12.06 -9.55
CA ILE A 43 -0.48 -13.14 -10.46
C ILE A 43 -1.67 -14.00 -10.94
N SER A 44 -2.74 -14.08 -10.15
CA SER A 44 -3.96 -14.83 -10.47
C SER A 44 -5.04 -14.00 -11.18
N ILE A 45 -4.78 -12.70 -11.40
CA ILE A 45 -5.68 -11.81 -12.15
C ILE A 45 -5.31 -11.87 -13.65
N PRO A 46 -6.28 -11.98 -14.56
CA PRO A 46 -6.00 -11.98 -15.98
C PRO A 46 -5.21 -10.74 -16.44
N THR A 47 -4.13 -10.95 -17.17
CA THR A 47 -3.23 -9.87 -17.64
C THR A 47 -3.99 -8.75 -18.38
N ARG A 48 -4.97 -9.13 -19.22
CA ARG A 48 -5.84 -8.17 -19.93
C ARG A 48 -6.58 -7.21 -18.98
N LEU A 49 -6.82 -7.61 -17.72
CA LEU A 49 -7.46 -6.78 -16.73
C LEU A 49 -6.44 -5.91 -15.99
N LEU A 50 -5.26 -6.47 -15.67
CA LEU A 50 -4.16 -5.72 -15.03
C LEU A 50 -3.62 -4.60 -15.92
N GLU A 51 -3.57 -4.83 -17.24
CA GLU A 51 -3.00 -3.90 -18.24
C GLU A 51 -4.09 -3.08 -18.96
N PHE A 52 -5.33 -3.13 -18.47
CA PHE A 52 -6.42 -2.40 -19.12
C PHE A 52 -6.16 -0.88 -19.06
N PRO A 53 -6.09 -0.18 -20.22
CA PRO A 53 -5.61 1.20 -20.26
C PRO A 53 -6.68 2.23 -19.87
N GLY A 54 -7.86 1.81 -19.48
CA GLY A 54 -9.01 2.66 -19.19
C GLY A 54 -9.59 2.41 -17.79
N LYS A 55 -10.70 3.08 -17.51
CA LYS A 55 -11.46 2.86 -16.30
C LYS A 55 -12.17 1.49 -16.38
N LEU A 56 -11.96 0.66 -15.38
CA LEU A 56 -12.61 -0.65 -15.27
C LEU A 56 -14.13 -0.51 -15.15
N THR A 57 -14.88 -1.42 -15.77
CA THR A 57 -16.33 -1.57 -15.47
C THR A 57 -16.50 -2.06 -14.03
N LYS A 58 -17.73 -2.01 -13.54
CA LYS A 58 -18.06 -2.51 -12.19
C LYS A 58 -17.69 -4.00 -12.05
N GLU A 59 -18.02 -4.80 -13.03
CA GLU A 59 -17.73 -6.25 -13.04
C GLU A 59 -16.21 -6.52 -13.11
N GLN A 60 -15.49 -5.75 -13.91
CA GLN A 60 -14.04 -5.84 -13.99
C GLN A 60 -13.37 -5.44 -12.67
N PHE A 61 -13.90 -4.41 -12.01
CA PHE A 61 -13.39 -3.98 -10.71
C PHE A 61 -13.65 -5.03 -9.63
N GLU A 62 -14.82 -5.69 -9.63
CA GLU A 62 -15.10 -6.83 -8.73
C GLU A 62 -14.11 -7.99 -8.96
N GLN A 63 -13.73 -8.28 -10.21
CA GLN A 63 -12.69 -9.26 -10.50
C GLN A 63 -11.32 -8.80 -10.01
N MET A 64 -10.98 -7.52 -10.19
CA MET A 64 -9.72 -6.97 -9.69
C MET A 64 -9.61 -7.08 -8.17
N LYS A 65 -10.68 -6.83 -7.43
CA LYS A 65 -10.69 -6.95 -5.96
C LYS A 65 -10.37 -8.36 -5.45
N GLN A 66 -10.50 -9.38 -6.28
CA GLN A 66 -10.17 -10.76 -5.88
C GLN A 66 -8.68 -10.96 -5.59
N HIS A 67 -7.80 -10.05 -6.03
CA HIS A 67 -6.37 -10.18 -5.74
C HIS A 67 -6.06 -10.23 -4.23
N VAL A 68 -6.83 -9.56 -3.38
CA VAL A 68 -6.63 -9.62 -1.91
C VAL A 68 -6.90 -11.02 -1.37
N LEU A 69 -7.94 -11.70 -1.87
CA LEU A 69 -8.24 -13.08 -1.51
C LEU A 69 -7.15 -14.03 -2.06
N TYR A 70 -6.73 -13.82 -3.30
CA TYR A 70 -5.66 -14.64 -3.88
C TYR A 70 -4.33 -14.44 -3.16
N SER A 71 -3.98 -13.20 -2.76
CA SER A 71 -2.82 -12.94 -1.92
C SER A 71 -2.88 -13.73 -0.62
N LYS A 72 -3.99 -13.66 0.10
CA LYS A 72 -4.22 -14.44 1.32
C LYS A 72 -4.03 -15.95 1.09
N LEU A 73 -4.66 -16.51 0.06
CA LEU A 73 -4.58 -17.95 -0.25
C LEU A 73 -3.17 -18.40 -0.61
N ILE A 74 -2.38 -17.55 -1.27
CA ILE A 74 -1.00 -17.85 -1.65
C ILE A 74 -0.08 -17.90 -0.43
N ILE A 75 -0.26 -16.99 0.55
CA ILE A 75 0.72 -16.81 1.62
C ILE A 75 0.33 -17.47 2.95
N GLN A 76 -0.92 -17.85 3.17
CA GLN A 76 -1.47 -18.22 4.48
C GLN A 76 -0.75 -19.38 5.17
N ASP A 77 -0.12 -20.27 4.43
CA ASP A 77 0.61 -21.42 4.98
C ASP A 77 2.11 -21.15 5.19
N TYR A 78 2.60 -19.95 4.84
CA TYR A 78 4.03 -19.63 4.80
C TYR A 78 4.45 -18.46 5.69
N VAL A 79 3.50 -17.65 6.17
CA VAL A 79 3.78 -16.46 6.98
C VAL A 79 2.85 -16.39 8.19
N PRO A 80 3.19 -15.61 9.25
CA PRO A 80 2.31 -15.41 10.41
C PRO A 80 0.93 -14.89 10.06
N ALA A 81 -0.06 -15.23 10.90
CA ALA A 81 -1.45 -14.83 10.70
C ALA A 81 -1.64 -13.30 10.60
N GLU A 82 -0.86 -12.54 11.34
CA GLU A 82 -0.85 -11.07 11.34
C GLU A 82 -0.47 -10.51 9.96
N VAL A 83 0.50 -11.14 9.28
CA VAL A 83 0.88 -10.80 7.91
C VAL A 83 -0.25 -11.13 6.94
N VAL A 84 -0.85 -12.31 7.07
CA VAL A 84 -1.99 -12.75 6.24
C VAL A 84 -3.16 -11.77 6.35
N ASP A 85 -3.50 -11.38 7.58
CA ASP A 85 -4.57 -10.43 7.85
C ASP A 85 -4.27 -9.04 7.29
N ALA A 86 -3.04 -8.56 7.44
CA ALA A 86 -2.63 -7.27 6.92
C ALA A 86 -2.67 -7.24 5.39
N VAL A 87 -2.17 -8.28 4.73
CA VAL A 87 -2.25 -8.44 3.26
C VAL A 87 -3.70 -8.52 2.77
N TYR A 88 -4.57 -9.26 3.46
CA TYR A 88 -5.96 -9.41 3.07
C TYR A 88 -6.77 -8.12 3.19
N ARG A 89 -6.37 -7.23 4.13
CA ARG A 89 -7.12 -6.00 4.51
C ARG A 89 -6.51 -4.70 3.99
N HIS A 90 -5.46 -4.75 3.15
CA HIS A 90 -4.74 -3.54 2.74
C HIS A 90 -5.56 -2.54 1.90
N HIS A 91 -6.74 -2.93 1.44
CA HIS A 91 -7.71 -2.05 0.78
C HIS A 91 -8.93 -1.72 1.65
N GLU A 92 -8.91 -2.07 2.93
CA GLU A 92 -9.91 -1.57 3.87
C GLU A 92 -9.67 -0.08 4.16
N LYS A 93 -10.74 0.62 4.52
CA LYS A 93 -10.74 2.05 4.82
C LYS A 93 -11.41 2.29 6.17
N LEU A 94 -10.94 3.29 6.92
CA LEU A 94 -11.39 3.52 8.29
C LEU A 94 -12.90 3.83 8.41
N ASN A 95 -13.52 4.32 7.34
CA ASN A 95 -14.95 4.65 7.28
C ASN A 95 -15.85 3.51 6.78
N GLY A 96 -15.31 2.29 6.60
CA GLY A 96 -16.08 1.12 6.14
C GLY A 96 -16.37 1.08 4.63
N THR A 97 -15.79 1.98 3.83
CA THR A 97 -15.99 1.99 2.36
C THR A 97 -14.98 1.16 1.59
N GLY A 98 -14.05 0.53 2.30
CA GLY A 98 -13.04 -0.35 1.74
C GLY A 98 -13.54 -1.75 1.38
N TYR A 99 -12.64 -2.65 1.09
CA TYR A 99 -12.91 -4.06 0.80
C TYR A 99 -11.78 -4.94 1.32
N PRO A 100 -11.99 -6.26 1.53
CA PRO A 100 -13.16 -7.05 1.14
C PRO A 100 -14.29 -7.10 2.18
N ASN A 101 -14.06 -6.70 3.43
CA ASN A 101 -14.98 -6.92 4.54
C ASN A 101 -15.70 -5.65 5.00
N GLN A 102 -15.37 -4.48 4.44
CA GLN A 102 -15.93 -3.17 4.83
C GLN A 102 -15.73 -2.88 6.33
N LEU A 103 -14.51 -3.15 6.80
CA LEU A 103 -14.09 -2.92 8.18
C LEU A 103 -13.99 -1.42 8.48
N THR A 104 -14.11 -1.08 9.76
CA THR A 104 -14.00 0.31 10.24
C THR A 104 -12.71 0.52 11.03
N ALA A 105 -12.46 1.76 11.45
CA ALA A 105 -11.31 2.10 12.26
C ALA A 105 -11.17 1.24 13.53
N ALA A 106 -12.29 0.82 14.13
CA ALA A 106 -12.29 -0.03 15.32
C ALA A 106 -11.76 -1.45 15.07
N ASP A 107 -11.83 -1.91 13.81
CA ASP A 107 -11.49 -3.27 13.41
C ASP A 107 -10.05 -3.40 12.86
N LEU A 108 -9.41 -2.26 12.55
CA LEU A 108 -8.12 -2.20 11.85
C LEU A 108 -6.98 -1.86 12.80
N THR A 109 -5.95 -2.71 12.83
CA THR A 109 -4.71 -2.45 13.56
C THR A 109 -3.91 -1.31 12.92
N VAL A 110 -2.96 -0.73 13.65
CA VAL A 110 -2.07 0.31 13.13
C VAL A 110 -1.25 -0.18 11.93
N VAL A 111 -0.78 -1.43 11.95
CA VAL A 111 -0.06 -2.06 10.84
C VAL A 111 -0.93 -2.14 9.58
N GLN A 112 -2.18 -2.56 9.71
CA GLN A 112 -3.13 -2.63 8.59
C GLN A 112 -3.43 -1.26 7.98
N ARG A 113 -3.58 -0.23 8.81
CA ARG A 113 -3.76 1.16 8.35
C ARG A 113 -2.51 1.69 7.63
N LEU A 114 -1.32 1.37 8.15
CA LEU A 114 -0.05 1.80 7.56
C LEU A 114 0.16 1.23 6.17
N ILE A 115 -0.14 -0.06 5.95
CA ILE A 115 -0.03 -0.66 4.61
C ILE A 115 -0.96 0.04 3.62
N THR A 116 -2.20 0.30 4.02
CA THR A 116 -3.17 1.03 3.18
C THR A 116 -2.65 2.39 2.77
N VAL A 117 -2.14 3.17 3.71
CA VAL A 117 -1.61 4.52 3.44
C VAL A 117 -0.34 4.46 2.59
N ALA A 118 0.57 3.52 2.88
CA ALA A 118 1.81 3.34 2.12
C ALA A 118 1.55 2.89 0.68
N ASP A 119 0.57 2.01 0.46
CA ASP A 119 0.14 1.59 -0.88
C ASP A 119 -0.43 2.77 -1.68
N ILE A 120 -1.30 3.57 -1.07
CA ILE A 120 -1.85 4.79 -1.68
C ILE A 120 -0.73 5.76 -2.05
N LEU A 121 0.19 6.05 -1.13
CA LEU A 121 1.31 6.97 -1.37
C LEU A 121 2.20 6.47 -2.50
N SER A 122 2.55 5.18 -2.49
CA SER A 122 3.32 4.54 -3.56
C SER A 122 2.61 4.66 -4.92
N ALA A 123 1.30 4.41 -4.95
CA ALA A 123 0.50 4.51 -6.18
C ALA A 123 0.39 5.94 -6.73
N LEU A 124 0.38 6.95 -5.87
CA LEU A 124 0.35 8.36 -6.26
C LEU A 124 1.70 8.84 -6.83
N LEU A 125 2.80 8.36 -6.27
CA LEU A 125 4.16 8.76 -6.64
C LEU A 125 4.81 7.86 -7.69
N ASP A 126 4.16 6.76 -8.11
CA ASP A 126 4.65 5.89 -9.19
C ASP A 126 4.23 6.42 -10.57
N SER A 127 5.22 6.69 -11.43
CA SER A 127 4.98 6.91 -12.85
C SER A 127 4.63 5.59 -13.53
N ARG A 128 3.40 5.44 -14.00
CA ARG A 128 2.96 4.31 -14.84
C ARG A 128 2.90 4.75 -16.31
N SER A 129 3.05 3.82 -17.23
CA SER A 129 3.15 4.05 -18.69
C SER A 129 2.02 4.91 -19.29
N TYR A 130 0.92 5.12 -18.59
CA TYR A 130 -0.27 5.86 -19.02
C TYR A 130 -0.74 6.93 -18.03
N LYS A 131 0.03 7.21 -16.97
CA LYS A 131 -0.29 8.25 -16.00
C LYS A 131 1.01 8.88 -15.49
N ASN A 132 1.08 10.21 -15.56
CA ASN A 132 2.16 10.96 -14.92
C ASN A 132 2.07 10.81 -13.40
N GLU A 133 3.21 10.91 -12.73
CA GLU A 133 3.27 11.07 -11.28
C GLU A 133 2.42 12.28 -10.86
N TYR A 134 1.72 12.16 -9.74
CA TYR A 134 1.11 13.33 -9.14
C TYR A 134 2.19 14.23 -8.55
N SER A 135 2.02 15.53 -8.71
CA SER A 135 2.86 16.50 -8.02
C SER A 135 2.70 16.37 -6.50
N ARG A 136 3.64 16.94 -5.74
CA ARG A 136 3.56 17.03 -4.28
C ARG A 136 2.21 17.63 -3.83
N GLU A 137 1.81 18.73 -4.45
CA GLU A 137 0.57 19.45 -4.11
C GLU A 137 -0.67 18.61 -4.41
N GLU A 138 -0.71 17.93 -5.54
CA GLU A 138 -1.79 17.01 -5.90
C GLU A 138 -1.85 15.82 -4.94
N THR A 139 -0.70 15.24 -4.57
CA THR A 139 -0.59 14.17 -3.60
C THR A 139 -1.15 14.61 -2.25
N PHE A 140 -0.74 15.78 -1.75
CA PHE A 140 -1.24 16.32 -0.48
C PHE A 140 -2.75 16.59 -0.51
N LYS A 141 -3.26 17.13 -1.62
CA LYS A 141 -4.70 17.36 -1.78
C LYS A 141 -5.50 16.06 -1.77
N ILE A 142 -5.01 15.01 -2.42
CA ILE A 142 -5.67 13.69 -2.42
C ILE A 142 -5.68 13.10 -1.00
N LEU A 143 -4.52 13.08 -0.33
CA LEU A 143 -4.41 12.54 1.03
C LEU A 143 -5.28 13.33 2.02
N ALA A 144 -5.30 14.66 1.94
CA ALA A 144 -6.14 15.50 2.78
C ALA A 144 -7.63 15.23 2.55
N THR A 145 -8.05 15.03 1.30
CA THR A 145 -9.44 14.68 0.97
C THR A 145 -9.81 13.32 1.55
N MET A 146 -8.96 12.30 1.37
CA MET A 146 -9.21 10.96 1.94
C MET A 146 -9.26 10.99 3.47
N THR A 147 -8.42 11.82 4.11
CA THR A 147 -8.44 12.01 5.56
C THR A 147 -9.73 12.69 6.01
N PHE A 148 -10.17 13.72 5.31
CA PHE A 148 -11.43 14.44 5.60
C PHE A 148 -12.65 13.51 5.45
N ASP A 149 -12.64 12.64 4.46
CA ASP A 149 -13.70 11.64 4.23
C ASP A 149 -13.62 10.45 5.21
N GLY A 150 -12.65 10.44 6.12
CA GLY A 150 -12.46 9.39 7.12
C GLY A 150 -11.97 8.07 6.53
N GLU A 151 -11.35 8.08 5.35
CA GLU A 151 -10.87 6.87 4.68
C GLU A 151 -9.53 6.37 5.25
N ILE A 152 -8.63 7.29 5.60
CA ILE A 152 -7.27 7.01 6.07
C ILE A 152 -6.97 7.71 7.40
N ASP A 153 -5.92 7.26 8.08
CA ASP A 153 -5.54 7.74 9.40
C ASP A 153 -4.93 9.16 9.33
N PRO A 154 -5.52 10.14 10.05
CA PRO A 154 -5.04 11.52 10.02
C PRO A 154 -3.61 11.69 10.54
N CYS A 155 -3.19 10.91 11.53
CA CYS A 155 -1.84 10.97 12.08
C CYS A 155 -0.79 10.55 11.03
N MET A 156 -1.08 9.51 10.24
CA MET A 156 -0.21 9.07 9.15
C MET A 156 -0.13 10.11 8.03
N THR A 157 -1.25 10.73 7.69
CA THR A 157 -1.29 11.83 6.72
C THR A 157 -0.48 13.04 7.19
N GLU A 158 -0.56 13.38 8.47
CA GLU A 158 0.23 14.46 9.06
C GLU A 158 1.73 14.20 8.92
N PHE A 159 2.22 13.00 9.26
CA PHE A 159 3.63 12.64 9.04
C PHE A 159 4.06 12.75 7.58
N ILE A 160 3.23 12.28 6.65
CA ILE A 160 3.55 12.38 5.22
C ILE A 160 3.69 13.84 4.80
N ILE A 161 2.79 14.72 5.22
CA ILE A 161 2.80 16.14 4.83
C ILE A 161 3.98 16.86 5.49
N THR A 162 4.25 16.60 6.75
CA THR A 162 5.30 17.29 7.54
C THR A 162 6.69 16.85 7.12
N ASP A 163 6.92 15.55 6.94
CA ASP A 163 8.22 14.94 6.71
C ASP A 163 8.41 14.48 5.27
N PHE A 164 7.66 15.02 4.32
CA PHE A 164 7.61 14.53 2.94
C PHE A 164 8.99 14.44 2.29
N ASP A 165 9.79 15.48 2.40
CA ASP A 165 11.11 15.53 1.76
C ASP A 165 12.05 14.47 2.35
N GLU A 166 12.04 14.28 3.68
CA GLU A 166 12.79 13.23 4.37
C GLU A 166 12.35 11.83 3.93
N ILE A 167 11.04 11.59 3.83
CA ILE A 167 10.47 10.31 3.39
C ILE A 167 10.90 9.99 1.94
N ILE A 168 10.94 10.99 1.07
CA ILE A 168 11.39 10.82 -0.32
C ILE A 168 12.90 10.57 -0.40
N GLU A 169 13.71 11.23 0.42
CA GLU A 169 15.15 11.00 0.51
C GLU A 169 15.45 9.57 1.03
N GLU A 170 14.75 9.12 2.07
CA GLU A 170 14.84 7.75 2.59
C GLU A 170 14.51 6.71 1.51
N LEU A 171 13.46 6.94 0.72
CA LEU A 171 13.10 6.07 -0.40
C LEU A 171 14.21 6.01 -1.46
N ALA A 172 14.76 7.16 -1.85
CA ALA A 172 15.83 7.25 -2.84
C ALA A 172 17.09 6.48 -2.38
N TYR A 173 17.47 6.65 -1.12
CA TYR A 173 18.60 5.94 -0.52
C TYR A 173 18.41 4.41 -0.57
N LEU A 174 17.24 3.93 -0.15
CA LEU A 174 16.92 2.50 -0.16
C LEU A 174 16.89 1.92 -1.57
N GLN A 175 16.37 2.67 -2.56
CA GLN A 175 16.37 2.25 -3.97
C GLN A 175 17.79 2.14 -4.56
N GLU A 176 18.71 3.01 -4.17
CA GLU A 176 20.11 2.94 -4.59
C GLU A 176 20.83 1.73 -3.99
N ASP A 177 20.61 1.46 -2.71
CA ASP A 177 21.19 0.30 -2.03
C ASP A 177 20.71 -1.02 -2.63
N PHE A 178 19.45 -1.12 -3.01
CA PHE A 178 18.91 -2.27 -3.76
C PHE A 178 19.57 -2.45 -5.13
N LYS A 179 19.86 -1.38 -5.86
CA LYS A 179 20.54 -1.46 -7.17
C LYS A 179 21.98 -1.94 -7.06
N VAL A 180 22.70 -1.52 -6.01
CA VAL A 180 24.12 -1.88 -5.81
C VAL A 180 24.27 -3.34 -5.39
N ASN A 181 23.32 -3.89 -4.62
CA ASN A 181 23.45 -5.23 -4.05
C ASN A 181 22.86 -6.36 -4.91
N TYR A 182 22.13 -6.06 -5.99
CA TYR A 182 21.42 -7.03 -6.83
C TYR A 182 21.70 -6.91 -8.34
N ASN A 183 22.74 -6.18 -8.75
CA ASN A 183 23.36 -6.23 -10.07
C ASN A 183 24.70 -7.00 -9.97
#